data_4362e809b39f70318ea81a9c74109ac5
#
_entry.id   4362e809b39f70318ea81a9c74109ac5
#
_cell.length_a   1.000
_cell.length_b   1.000
_cell.length_c   1.000
_cell.angle_alpha   90.00
_cell.angle_beta   90.00
_cell.angle_gamma   90.00
#
_symmetry.space_group_name_H-M   'P 1'
#
loop_
_entity.id
_entity.type
_entity.pdbx_description
1 polymer ?
#
loop_
_entity_poly.entity_id
_entity_poly.type
_entity_poly.pdbx_seq_one_letter_code
_entity_poly.pdbx_strand_id
1 'polypeptide(L)'
;MINLDEVDASPQRDAVDNWHVRFGIYLPGITFNKGYALKVRVIHEADQFIHGIEPKDFFLDWANGSAYDLWSITVALTPDPASHFGQNGTYLYRYELLLGNEDVSFWFADPFGRAAGLGTLSAFIIEDNPQPFPWTDTGFSVPEIDDMVVYELNVREFNRDFQGVIDQLDYLLGLGVNVLELMPVTNVKEDVEWGYTPLGYFAPDDRLGGPLGLKSLVDACHQRGIAVLLDAVYAHTHPEFAYCLVYDATGEPNPMMGVFAGEFFPDRPGTDYTKEFTRDYFVQLNHYWLREYHVDGFRYDYVPGMYDGPVGQGYANLVYRTYEDSKALARFDGGNGRSKIIQCAENLPDPIGIMSQTYSNCAWQNGLLDRARDMAQWQYVSADFAHRLDPDFLGYPQVFANAASGETFPVAPFQYIESHDHPRFINEFGLARNRDLLGESYGDRSRFYKMQPYIIALYTAKGIPMLWSGQEFGENWGLLDWGVGRNLFERPLHWEYFYDAAGKALVHLHRVMGGLRRVQRALRSRGYFYYYDDPAHLQDGVIAFRREASADGAHPAECLIVFLNFSDSDAEVWLPFPTAGVWAELVDGTRPAVVIAQAGQWAPVVVPSNYGSVYKCT
;
A
#
# COMPACT_ATOMS: atom_id res chain seq x y z
N MET A 1 -4.69 6.39 -27.16
CA MET A 1 -4.64 6.64 -25.69
C MET A 1 -6.07 6.74 -25.18
N ILE A 2 -6.38 6.11 -24.07
CA ILE A 2 -7.69 6.21 -23.38
C ILE A 2 -7.91 7.65 -22.94
N ASN A 3 -9.11 8.17 -23.20
CA ASN A 3 -9.55 9.48 -22.71
C ASN A 3 -10.61 9.27 -21.63
N LEU A 4 -10.28 9.58 -20.37
CA LEU A 4 -11.17 9.39 -19.24
C LEU A 4 -12.39 10.34 -19.24
N ASP A 5 -12.39 11.40 -20.06
CA ASP A 5 -13.55 12.27 -20.22
C ASP A 5 -14.61 11.66 -21.16
N GLU A 6 -14.29 10.57 -21.85
CA GLU A 6 -15.19 9.88 -22.78
C GLU A 6 -15.86 8.64 -22.20
N VAL A 7 -15.49 8.21 -21.03
CA VAL A 7 -15.95 6.97 -20.38
C VAL A 7 -16.61 7.24 -19.04
N ASP A 8 -17.19 6.19 -18.41
CA ASP A 8 -18.00 6.29 -17.20
C ASP A 8 -19.37 6.97 -17.42
N ALA A 9 -20.15 7.10 -16.37
CA ALA A 9 -21.38 7.87 -16.32
C ALA A 9 -21.07 9.31 -15.86
N SER A 10 -21.20 10.28 -16.77
CA SER A 10 -20.89 11.69 -16.50
C SER A 10 -22.14 12.55 -16.50
N PRO A 11 -22.71 12.90 -15.31
CA PRO A 11 -23.85 13.80 -15.19
C PRO A 11 -23.50 15.24 -15.60
N GLN A 12 -24.39 15.88 -16.34
CA GLN A 12 -24.23 17.26 -16.81
C GLN A 12 -25.60 17.95 -16.84
N ARG A 13 -25.62 19.28 -16.65
CA ARG A 13 -26.84 20.08 -16.87
C ARG A 13 -26.80 20.76 -18.22
N ASP A 14 -27.94 20.79 -18.89
CA ASP A 14 -28.10 21.56 -20.13
C ASP A 14 -28.36 23.05 -19.84
N ALA A 15 -28.49 23.86 -20.90
CA ALA A 15 -28.72 25.30 -20.79
C ALA A 15 -30.07 25.70 -20.16
N VAL A 16 -30.98 24.75 -20.01
CA VAL A 16 -32.32 24.94 -19.40
C VAL A 16 -32.48 24.18 -18.09
N ASP A 17 -31.34 23.77 -17.50
CA ASP A 17 -31.26 23.18 -16.16
C ASP A 17 -31.81 21.75 -16.03
N ASN A 18 -31.91 20.99 -17.14
CA ASN A 18 -32.24 19.57 -17.07
C ASN A 18 -30.98 18.71 -16.95
N TRP A 19 -31.10 17.60 -16.22
CA TRP A 19 -30.03 16.62 -16.10
C TRP A 19 -29.94 15.74 -17.36
N HIS A 20 -28.71 15.62 -17.83
CA HIS A 20 -28.29 14.65 -18.83
C HIS A 20 -27.14 13.83 -18.28
N VAL A 21 -27.07 12.54 -18.60
CA VAL A 21 -25.96 11.68 -18.26
C VAL A 21 -25.37 11.11 -19.52
N ARG A 22 -24.09 11.32 -19.74
CA ARG A 22 -23.34 10.65 -20.79
C ARG A 22 -22.79 9.35 -20.22
N PHE A 23 -23.07 8.25 -20.89
CA PHE A 23 -22.46 6.93 -20.67
C PHE A 23 -21.45 6.67 -21.77
N GLY A 24 -20.26 6.17 -21.41
CA GLY A 24 -19.24 5.84 -22.38
C GLY A 24 -18.36 4.68 -21.93
N ILE A 25 -17.99 3.81 -22.88
CA ILE A 25 -17.13 2.65 -22.63
C ILE A 25 -16.32 2.30 -23.87
N TYR A 26 -15.06 1.89 -23.69
CA TYR A 26 -14.23 1.33 -24.75
C TYR A 26 -14.35 -0.19 -24.77
N LEU A 27 -14.67 -0.75 -25.94
CA LEU A 27 -14.73 -2.20 -26.18
C LEU A 27 -13.99 -2.55 -27.48
N PRO A 28 -12.63 -2.58 -27.47
CA PRO A 28 -11.84 -2.81 -28.68
C PRO A 28 -12.21 -4.08 -29.42
N GLY A 29 -12.51 -3.96 -30.73
CA GLY A 29 -12.92 -5.06 -31.57
C GLY A 29 -14.41 -5.42 -31.50
N ILE A 30 -15.17 -4.89 -30.58
CA ILE A 30 -16.63 -5.02 -30.48
C ILE A 30 -17.27 -3.83 -31.22
N THR A 31 -17.78 -4.06 -32.41
CA THR A 31 -18.24 -2.99 -33.28
C THR A 31 -19.64 -3.24 -33.82
N PHE A 32 -20.37 -2.17 -34.11
CA PHE A 32 -21.69 -2.26 -34.75
C PHE A 32 -21.63 -3.01 -36.10
N ASN A 33 -20.54 -2.83 -36.86
CA ASN A 33 -20.36 -3.49 -38.16
C ASN A 33 -20.24 -5.02 -38.08
N LYS A 34 -19.87 -5.55 -36.91
CA LYS A 34 -19.85 -7.00 -36.62
C LYS A 34 -21.19 -7.52 -36.10
N GLY A 35 -22.21 -6.66 -36.02
CA GLY A 35 -23.56 -7.03 -35.57
C GLY A 35 -23.76 -6.88 -34.05
N TYR A 36 -22.82 -6.26 -33.32
CA TYR A 36 -22.99 -6.00 -31.91
C TYR A 36 -23.84 -4.76 -31.65
N ALA A 37 -24.61 -4.80 -30.57
CA ALA A 37 -25.29 -3.65 -29.99
C ALA A 37 -25.03 -3.64 -28.49
N LEU A 38 -24.90 -2.45 -27.92
CA LEU A 38 -24.65 -2.25 -26.48
C LEU A 38 -25.77 -1.41 -25.90
N LYS A 39 -26.31 -1.83 -24.75
CA LYS A 39 -27.24 -1.01 -23.96
C LYS A 39 -26.76 -0.81 -22.56
N VAL A 40 -27.13 0.33 -21.97
CA VAL A 40 -27.00 0.61 -20.56
C VAL A 40 -28.36 0.54 -19.89
N ARG A 41 -28.44 -0.13 -18.75
CA ARG A 41 -29.62 -0.22 -17.91
C ARG A 41 -29.40 0.60 -16.65
N VAL A 42 -30.34 1.51 -16.37
CA VAL A 42 -30.22 2.52 -15.31
C VAL A 42 -31.44 2.49 -14.41
N ILE A 43 -31.23 2.56 -13.09
CA ILE A 43 -32.28 2.69 -12.09
C ILE A 43 -31.84 3.67 -10.99
N HIS A 44 -32.76 4.45 -10.44
CA HIS A 44 -32.50 5.20 -9.22
C HIS A 44 -32.41 4.23 -8.02
N GLU A 45 -31.47 4.41 -7.12
CA GLU A 45 -31.23 3.51 -5.99
C GLU A 45 -32.48 3.29 -5.13
N ALA A 46 -33.26 4.36 -4.88
CA ALA A 46 -34.49 4.28 -4.11
C ALA A 46 -35.57 3.40 -4.76
N ASP A 47 -35.48 3.16 -6.07
CA ASP A 47 -36.44 2.36 -6.84
C ASP A 47 -36.05 0.88 -6.95
N GLN A 48 -34.83 0.53 -6.58
CA GLN A 48 -34.19 -0.76 -6.87
C GLN A 48 -35.02 -1.98 -6.42
N PHE A 49 -35.73 -1.86 -5.30
CA PHE A 49 -36.51 -2.98 -4.73
C PHE A 49 -38.02 -2.68 -4.68
N ILE A 50 -38.48 -1.67 -5.42
CA ILE A 50 -39.91 -1.33 -5.47
C ILE A 50 -40.60 -2.13 -6.56
N HIS A 51 -41.56 -2.95 -6.16
CA HIS A 51 -42.34 -3.77 -7.12
C HIS A 51 -43.09 -2.88 -8.13
N GLY A 52 -42.91 -3.19 -9.41
CA GLY A 52 -43.56 -2.50 -10.52
C GLY A 52 -42.79 -1.30 -11.06
N ILE A 53 -41.63 -0.97 -10.50
CA ILE A 53 -40.69 -0.02 -11.09
C ILE A 53 -39.58 -0.82 -11.79
N GLU A 54 -39.45 -0.61 -13.10
CA GLU A 54 -38.44 -1.29 -13.93
C GLU A 54 -37.30 -0.34 -14.27
N PRO A 55 -36.03 -0.84 -14.34
CA PRO A 55 -34.91 -0.09 -14.88
C PRO A 55 -35.18 0.39 -16.32
N LYS A 56 -34.58 1.51 -16.70
CA LYS A 56 -34.65 2.03 -18.05
C LYS A 56 -33.45 1.60 -18.89
N ASP A 57 -33.69 1.16 -20.10
CA ASP A 57 -32.68 0.70 -21.05
C ASP A 57 -32.44 1.75 -22.15
N PHE A 58 -31.15 2.03 -22.44
CA PHE A 58 -30.73 2.93 -23.50
C PHE A 58 -29.63 2.28 -24.34
N PHE A 59 -29.78 2.31 -25.69
CA PHE A 59 -28.79 1.79 -26.60
C PHE A 59 -27.69 2.82 -26.87
N LEU A 60 -26.42 2.40 -26.78
CA LEU A 60 -25.29 3.24 -27.08
C LEU A 60 -24.97 3.25 -28.58
N ASP A 61 -24.48 4.36 -29.07
CA ASP A 61 -23.95 4.52 -30.42
C ASP A 61 -22.46 4.16 -30.45
N TRP A 62 -22.06 3.38 -31.44
CA TRP A 62 -20.67 3.08 -31.71
C TRP A 62 -20.02 4.20 -32.53
N ALA A 63 -18.93 4.77 -32.03
CA ALA A 63 -18.17 5.81 -32.69
C ALA A 63 -17.17 5.21 -33.68
N ASN A 64 -17.57 5.09 -34.93
CA ASN A 64 -16.73 4.54 -36.01
C ASN A 64 -15.42 5.31 -36.15
N GLY A 65 -14.29 4.61 -36.08
CA GLY A 65 -12.95 5.18 -36.23
C GLY A 65 -12.39 5.83 -34.95
N SER A 66 -13.09 5.70 -33.82
CA SER A 66 -12.52 6.05 -32.51
C SER A 66 -11.38 5.09 -32.14
N ALA A 67 -10.42 5.58 -31.37
CA ALA A 67 -9.45 4.70 -30.74
C ALA A 67 -10.18 3.74 -29.79
N TYR A 68 -9.88 2.45 -29.85
CA TYR A 68 -10.43 1.43 -28.95
C TYR A 68 -11.96 1.21 -29.01
N ASP A 69 -12.62 1.55 -30.14
CA ASP A 69 -14.06 1.29 -30.38
C ASP A 69 -14.95 1.82 -29.25
N LEU A 70 -15.06 3.14 -29.16
CA LEU A 70 -15.89 3.83 -28.17
C LEU A 70 -17.38 3.59 -28.46
N TRP A 71 -18.12 3.18 -27.44
CA TRP A 71 -19.56 3.19 -27.39
C TRP A 71 -20.04 4.27 -26.43
N SER A 72 -20.98 5.12 -26.83
CA SER A 72 -21.47 6.18 -25.96
C SER A 72 -22.90 6.61 -26.28
N ILE A 73 -23.59 7.18 -25.26
CA ILE A 73 -24.89 7.84 -25.42
C ILE A 73 -25.02 8.96 -24.38
N THR A 74 -25.75 10.01 -24.73
CA THR A 74 -26.20 11.02 -23.75
C THR A 74 -27.70 10.89 -23.54
N VAL A 75 -28.11 10.61 -22.31
CA VAL A 75 -29.50 10.35 -21.90
C VAL A 75 -30.02 11.53 -21.10
N ALA A 76 -31.18 12.07 -21.47
CA ALA A 76 -31.91 13.03 -20.65
C ALA A 76 -32.60 12.30 -19.48
N LEU A 77 -32.35 12.71 -18.26
CA LEU A 77 -33.04 12.20 -17.08
C LEU A 77 -34.37 12.94 -16.87
N THR A 78 -35.32 12.64 -17.74
CA THR A 78 -36.66 13.24 -17.65
C THR A 78 -37.40 12.69 -16.43
N PRO A 79 -37.90 13.56 -15.51
CA PRO A 79 -38.62 13.11 -14.34
C PRO A 79 -39.81 12.20 -14.67
N ASP A 80 -39.90 11.10 -13.94
CA ASP A 80 -40.98 10.12 -14.05
C ASP A 80 -41.84 10.16 -12.78
N PRO A 81 -43.16 10.58 -12.89
CA PRO A 81 -44.00 10.68 -11.71
C PRO A 81 -44.24 9.37 -10.95
N ALA A 82 -43.98 8.23 -11.59
CA ALA A 82 -44.19 6.90 -11.00
C ALA A 82 -42.93 6.34 -10.30
N SER A 83 -41.81 7.06 -10.37
CA SER A 83 -40.53 6.61 -9.84
C SER A 83 -39.67 7.79 -9.38
N HIS A 84 -38.46 7.51 -8.87
CA HIS A 84 -37.48 8.54 -8.56
C HIS A 84 -36.59 8.91 -9.76
N PHE A 85 -36.83 8.33 -10.94
CA PHE A 85 -36.04 8.64 -12.13
C PHE A 85 -36.18 10.13 -12.51
N GLY A 86 -35.03 10.79 -12.70
CA GLY A 86 -34.95 12.24 -12.92
C GLY A 86 -34.87 13.09 -11.65
N GLN A 87 -34.87 12.49 -10.46
CA GLN A 87 -34.66 13.17 -9.19
C GLN A 87 -33.18 13.10 -8.76
N ASN A 88 -32.79 13.92 -7.80
CA ASN A 88 -31.47 13.84 -7.14
C ASN A 88 -31.33 12.52 -6.38
N GLY A 89 -30.12 12.01 -6.34
CA GLY A 89 -29.75 10.79 -5.63
C GLY A 89 -28.75 9.94 -6.38
N THR A 90 -28.52 8.74 -5.87
CA THR A 90 -27.66 7.74 -6.49
C THR A 90 -28.41 6.96 -7.54
N TYR A 91 -27.77 6.79 -8.68
CA TYR A 91 -28.25 5.92 -9.77
C TYR A 91 -27.31 4.75 -9.93
N LEU A 92 -27.89 3.57 -10.11
CA LEU A 92 -27.17 2.33 -10.38
C LEU A 92 -27.29 1.98 -11.86
N TYR A 93 -26.23 1.49 -12.46
CA TYR A 93 -26.22 1.09 -13.85
C TYR A 93 -25.29 -0.08 -14.14
N ARG A 94 -25.51 -0.72 -15.28
CA ARG A 94 -24.64 -1.74 -15.87
C ARG A 94 -24.89 -1.87 -17.36
N TYR A 95 -23.94 -2.46 -18.06
CA TYR A 95 -24.05 -2.70 -19.50
C TYR A 95 -24.51 -4.12 -19.82
N GLU A 96 -25.12 -4.27 -20.98
CA GLU A 96 -25.45 -5.55 -21.59
C GLU A 96 -25.11 -5.52 -23.09
N LEU A 97 -24.35 -6.53 -23.54
CA LEU A 97 -23.97 -6.69 -24.92
C LEU A 97 -24.97 -7.65 -25.64
N LEU A 98 -25.31 -7.32 -26.88
CA LEU A 98 -26.22 -8.08 -27.72
C LEU A 98 -25.55 -8.40 -29.07
N LEU A 99 -25.80 -9.59 -29.65
CA LEU A 99 -25.43 -9.93 -31.00
C LEU A 99 -26.72 -10.19 -31.82
N GLY A 100 -27.02 -9.29 -32.77
CA GLY A 100 -28.31 -9.28 -33.43
C GLY A 100 -29.44 -9.03 -32.45
N ASN A 101 -30.34 -9.99 -32.27
CA ASN A 101 -31.47 -9.95 -31.33
C ASN A 101 -31.25 -10.89 -30.12
N GLU A 102 -30.06 -11.48 -30.00
CA GLU A 102 -29.74 -12.45 -28.97
C GLU A 102 -28.77 -11.85 -27.94
N ASP A 103 -28.94 -12.16 -26.67
CA ASP A 103 -27.97 -11.83 -25.64
C ASP A 103 -26.72 -12.70 -25.81
N VAL A 104 -25.57 -12.11 -26.02
CA VAL A 104 -24.28 -12.83 -26.16
C VAL A 104 -23.47 -12.80 -24.91
N SER A 105 -23.86 -11.97 -23.96
CA SER A 105 -23.22 -11.88 -22.67
C SER A 105 -24.29 -11.68 -21.58
N PHE A 106 -23.84 -11.67 -20.39
CA PHE A 106 -24.62 -11.29 -19.23
C PHE A 106 -24.29 -9.83 -18.88
N TRP A 107 -24.99 -9.29 -17.93
CA TRP A 107 -24.76 -7.95 -17.44
C TRP A 107 -23.36 -7.81 -16.85
N PHE A 108 -22.65 -6.74 -17.16
CA PHE A 108 -21.34 -6.44 -16.63
C PHE A 108 -21.24 -5.00 -16.13
N ALA A 109 -20.37 -4.79 -15.13
CA ALA A 109 -20.08 -3.47 -14.58
C ALA A 109 -19.26 -2.63 -15.56
N ASP A 110 -19.32 -1.31 -15.39
CA ASP A 110 -18.45 -0.39 -16.13
C ASP A 110 -17.00 -0.53 -15.66
N PRO A 111 -16.05 -0.94 -16.53
CA PRO A 111 -14.64 -1.02 -16.15
C PRO A 111 -13.99 0.35 -15.88
N PHE A 112 -14.67 1.45 -16.21
CA PHE A 112 -14.25 2.83 -15.92
C PHE A 112 -15.11 3.50 -14.85
N GLY A 113 -16.08 2.79 -14.27
CA GLY A 113 -16.98 3.32 -13.26
C GLY A 113 -16.22 3.88 -12.06
N ARG A 114 -16.52 5.13 -11.67
CA ARG A 114 -15.83 5.88 -10.60
C ARG A 114 -16.51 5.77 -9.25
N ALA A 115 -17.68 5.18 -9.23
CA ALA A 115 -18.39 4.79 -8.02
C ALA A 115 -19.02 3.41 -8.22
N ALA A 116 -19.14 2.67 -7.13
CA ALA A 116 -19.73 1.35 -7.11
C ALA A 116 -21.04 1.37 -6.31
N GLY A 117 -21.94 0.49 -6.71
CA GLY A 117 -23.14 0.18 -5.96
C GLY A 117 -23.09 -1.24 -5.43
N LEU A 118 -24.21 -1.72 -4.92
CA LEU A 118 -24.34 -3.07 -4.36
C LEU A 118 -23.94 -4.16 -5.37
N GLY A 119 -22.99 -4.98 -4.97
CA GLY A 119 -22.52 -6.11 -5.80
C GLY A 119 -21.69 -5.65 -7.01
N THR A 120 -22.12 -6.06 -8.23
CA THR A 120 -21.43 -5.74 -9.49
C THR A 120 -22.03 -4.55 -10.22
N LEU A 121 -22.68 -3.62 -9.53
CA LEU A 121 -23.26 -2.42 -10.13
C LEU A 121 -22.26 -1.27 -10.10
N SER A 122 -22.29 -0.47 -11.19
CA SER A 122 -21.65 0.84 -11.21
C SER A 122 -22.65 1.91 -10.78
N ALA A 123 -22.17 3.04 -10.27
CA ALA A 123 -23.02 4.10 -9.75
C ALA A 123 -22.58 5.49 -10.23
N PHE A 124 -23.54 6.44 -10.26
CA PHE A 124 -23.28 7.86 -10.38
C PHE A 124 -24.28 8.63 -9.52
N ILE A 125 -23.94 9.89 -9.19
CA ILE A 125 -24.74 10.72 -8.29
C ILE A 125 -25.26 11.95 -9.04
N ILE A 126 -26.53 12.29 -8.81
CA ILE A 126 -27.15 13.53 -9.26
C ILE A 126 -27.40 14.41 -8.04
N GLU A 127 -26.88 15.64 -8.07
CA GLU A 127 -27.03 16.63 -7.01
C GLU A 127 -27.30 18.02 -7.60
N ASP A 128 -28.18 18.83 -6.97
CA ASP A 128 -28.55 20.15 -7.49
C ASP A 128 -27.39 21.11 -7.65
N ASN A 129 -26.43 21.06 -6.75
CA ASN A 129 -25.24 21.91 -6.77
C ASN A 129 -24.00 21.08 -6.44
N PRO A 130 -23.52 20.21 -7.35
CA PRO A 130 -22.33 19.43 -7.09
C PRO A 130 -21.15 20.35 -6.85
N GLN A 131 -20.54 20.24 -5.68
CA GLN A 131 -19.33 20.96 -5.35
C GLN A 131 -18.12 20.02 -5.48
N PRO A 132 -17.02 20.48 -6.07
CA PRO A 132 -15.80 19.72 -6.01
C PRO A 132 -15.41 19.47 -4.54
N PHE A 133 -14.76 18.33 -4.27
CA PHE A 133 -14.30 18.03 -2.92
C PHE A 133 -13.39 19.17 -2.42
N PRO A 134 -13.67 19.75 -1.22
CA PRO A 134 -12.95 20.92 -0.74
C PRO A 134 -11.58 20.53 -0.13
N TRP A 135 -10.62 20.15 -0.96
CA TRP A 135 -9.27 19.81 -0.51
C TRP A 135 -8.66 20.90 0.36
N THR A 136 -8.10 20.51 1.50
CA THR A 136 -7.40 21.41 2.44
C THR A 136 -5.89 21.10 2.54
N ASP A 137 -5.40 20.21 1.74
CA ASP A 137 -4.04 19.69 1.70
C ASP A 137 -3.01 20.63 1.04
N THR A 138 -3.38 21.87 0.80
CA THR A 138 -2.48 22.89 0.23
C THR A 138 -1.22 23.04 1.08
N GLY A 139 -0.06 22.79 0.48
CA GLY A 139 1.23 22.86 1.15
C GLY A 139 1.72 21.52 1.72
N PHE A 140 0.93 20.44 1.61
CA PHE A 140 1.43 19.11 1.87
C PHE A 140 2.52 18.75 0.84
N SER A 141 3.55 18.07 1.32
CA SER A 141 4.64 17.53 0.49
C SER A 141 4.97 16.13 0.98
N VAL A 142 5.09 15.21 0.04
CA VAL A 142 5.50 13.83 0.31
C VAL A 142 6.84 13.82 1.07
N PRO A 143 6.99 13.02 2.13
CA PRO A 143 8.24 12.95 2.89
C PRO A 143 9.41 12.49 2.03
N GLU A 144 10.63 12.88 2.41
CA GLU A 144 11.83 12.29 1.82
C GLU A 144 11.91 10.81 2.21
N ILE A 145 12.43 10.00 1.30
CA ILE A 145 12.43 8.54 1.45
C ILE A 145 13.09 8.04 2.75
N ASP A 146 14.13 8.74 3.20
CA ASP A 146 14.85 8.37 4.43
C ASP A 146 14.08 8.75 5.72
N ASP A 147 13.09 9.63 5.58
CA ASP A 147 12.24 10.08 6.69
C ASP A 147 10.99 9.22 6.88
N MET A 148 10.73 8.28 5.98
CA MET A 148 9.52 7.47 6.01
C MET A 148 9.50 6.47 7.18
N VAL A 149 8.33 6.35 7.78
CA VAL A 149 7.89 5.25 8.65
C VAL A 149 6.52 4.83 8.15
N VAL A 150 6.44 3.65 7.58
CA VAL A 150 5.25 3.13 6.90
C VAL A 150 4.39 2.34 7.88
N TYR A 151 3.08 2.47 7.74
CA TYR A 151 2.10 1.66 8.44
C TYR A 151 1.15 1.04 7.44
N GLU A 152 1.25 -0.27 7.26
CA GLU A 152 0.39 -1.07 6.40
C GLU A 152 -0.89 -1.43 7.15
N LEU A 153 -2.06 -1.26 6.52
CA LEU A 153 -3.33 -1.63 7.12
C LEU A 153 -4.39 -2.07 6.10
N ASN A 154 -5.24 -3.02 6.52
CA ASN A 154 -6.53 -3.27 5.91
C ASN A 154 -7.57 -2.35 6.55
N VAL A 155 -8.24 -1.51 5.75
CA VAL A 155 -9.16 -0.48 6.26
C VAL A 155 -10.27 -1.08 7.12
N ARG A 156 -10.85 -2.20 6.67
CA ARG A 156 -11.98 -2.85 7.34
C ARG A 156 -11.56 -3.51 8.66
N GLU A 157 -10.47 -4.26 8.64
CA GLU A 157 -9.93 -4.93 9.83
C GLU A 157 -9.37 -3.93 10.86
N PHE A 158 -8.80 -2.80 10.38
CA PHE A 158 -8.26 -1.78 11.24
C PHE A 158 -9.33 -1.06 12.04
N ASN A 159 -10.35 -0.46 11.38
CA ASN A 159 -11.48 0.16 12.06
C ASN A 159 -12.69 0.37 11.12
N ARG A 160 -13.13 -0.67 10.43
CA ARG A 160 -14.37 -0.78 9.64
C ARG A 160 -14.37 -0.04 8.30
N ASP A 161 -14.01 1.24 8.25
CA ASP A 161 -14.16 2.11 7.09
C ASP A 161 -13.14 3.27 7.11
N PHE A 162 -13.13 4.09 6.08
CA PHE A 162 -12.21 5.23 5.98
C PHE A 162 -12.38 6.22 7.14
N GLN A 163 -13.60 6.42 7.64
CA GLN A 163 -13.81 7.28 8.80
C GLN A 163 -13.17 6.68 10.06
N GLY A 164 -13.27 5.37 10.23
CA GLY A 164 -12.60 4.67 11.32
C GLY A 164 -11.08 4.83 11.29
N VAL A 165 -10.47 4.86 10.10
CA VAL A 165 -9.03 5.17 9.97
C VAL A 165 -8.74 6.62 10.35
N ILE A 166 -9.56 7.58 9.88
CA ILE A 166 -9.43 9.00 10.23
C ILE A 166 -9.43 9.19 11.75
N ASP A 167 -10.32 8.51 12.46
CA ASP A 167 -10.47 8.61 13.91
C ASP A 167 -9.19 8.16 14.67
N GLN A 168 -8.29 7.39 14.02
CA GLN A 168 -7.05 6.87 14.61
C GLN A 168 -5.77 7.55 14.09
N LEU A 169 -5.84 8.56 13.23
CA LEU A 169 -4.64 9.18 12.64
C LEU A 169 -3.72 9.81 13.68
N ASP A 170 -4.25 10.44 14.73
CA ASP A 170 -3.44 11.03 15.80
C ASP A 170 -2.72 9.94 16.63
N TYR A 171 -3.33 8.76 16.77
CA TYR A 171 -2.68 7.59 17.36
C TYR A 171 -1.50 7.13 16.50
N LEU A 172 -1.68 6.98 15.19
CA LEU A 172 -0.63 6.57 14.26
C LEU A 172 0.51 7.59 14.20
N LEU A 173 0.19 8.88 14.19
CA LEU A 173 1.19 9.95 14.26
C LEU A 173 2.03 9.85 15.55
N GLY A 174 1.41 9.45 16.66
CA GLY A 174 2.09 9.18 17.93
C GLY A 174 3.10 8.04 17.88
N LEU A 175 2.98 7.09 16.96
CA LEU A 175 3.94 6.01 16.70
C LEU A 175 5.11 6.45 15.80
N GLY A 176 5.08 7.68 15.28
CA GLY A 176 6.05 8.21 14.33
C GLY A 176 5.73 7.93 12.86
N VAL A 177 4.57 7.35 12.58
CA VAL A 177 4.09 7.05 11.22
C VAL A 177 3.89 8.33 10.42
N ASN A 178 4.35 8.34 9.17
CA ASN A 178 4.14 9.43 8.22
C ASN A 178 3.82 8.93 6.79
N VAL A 179 3.62 7.61 6.63
CA VAL A 179 3.12 7.00 5.39
C VAL A 179 2.12 5.90 5.76
N LEU A 180 0.92 5.94 5.20
CA LEU A 180 -0.04 4.83 5.24
C LEU A 180 0.04 4.05 3.94
N GLU A 181 0.20 2.74 4.04
CA GLU A 181 0.01 1.80 2.94
C GLU A 181 -1.33 1.12 3.13
N LEU A 182 -2.31 1.50 2.31
CA LEU A 182 -3.65 0.91 2.35
C LEU A 182 -3.67 -0.34 1.48
N MET A 183 -3.96 -1.50 2.07
CA MET A 183 -4.32 -2.69 1.31
C MET A 183 -5.45 -2.36 0.33
N PRO A 184 -5.72 -3.19 -0.71
CA PRO A 184 -6.58 -2.79 -1.82
C PRO A 184 -7.92 -2.21 -1.36
N VAL A 185 -8.24 -1.00 -1.83
CA VAL A 185 -9.47 -0.26 -1.49
C VAL A 185 -10.42 -0.13 -2.67
N THR A 186 -10.07 -0.71 -3.81
CA THR A 186 -10.90 -0.70 -5.02
C THR A 186 -12.08 -1.66 -4.90
N ASN A 187 -13.14 -1.40 -5.65
CA ASN A 187 -14.35 -2.22 -5.63
C ASN A 187 -14.07 -3.67 -5.99
N VAL A 188 -14.56 -4.58 -5.17
CA VAL A 188 -14.52 -6.03 -5.35
C VAL A 188 -15.93 -6.61 -5.23
N LYS A 189 -16.13 -7.78 -5.80
CA LYS A 189 -17.42 -8.47 -5.73
C LYS A 189 -17.74 -8.92 -4.31
N GLU A 190 -16.75 -9.47 -3.62
CA GLU A 190 -16.88 -10.09 -2.31
C GLU A 190 -15.92 -9.45 -1.31
N ASP A 191 -16.26 -9.48 -0.03
CA ASP A 191 -15.46 -8.88 1.05
C ASP A 191 -14.24 -9.71 1.43
N VAL A 192 -14.26 -10.98 1.06
CA VAL A 192 -13.17 -11.92 1.24
C VAL A 192 -11.98 -11.58 0.34
N GLU A 193 -10.81 -12.15 0.63
CA GLU A 193 -9.58 -11.96 -0.15
C GLU A 193 -8.96 -10.56 -0.04
N TRP A 194 -9.32 -9.79 0.99
CA TRP A 194 -8.71 -8.49 1.31
C TRP A 194 -8.65 -7.47 0.18
N GLY A 195 -9.48 -7.64 -0.87
CA GLY A 195 -9.49 -6.76 -2.03
C GLY A 195 -8.56 -7.19 -3.18
N TYR A 196 -7.85 -8.31 -3.08
CA TYR A 196 -6.91 -8.77 -4.12
C TYR A 196 -7.58 -9.42 -5.36
N THR A 197 -8.87 -9.24 -5.53
CA THR A 197 -9.63 -9.63 -6.73
C THR A 197 -10.44 -8.45 -7.26
N PRO A 198 -9.79 -7.40 -7.79
CA PRO A 198 -10.47 -6.18 -8.19
C PRO A 198 -11.45 -6.42 -9.33
N LEU A 199 -12.62 -5.78 -9.25
CA LEU A 199 -13.67 -5.76 -10.25
C LEU A 199 -13.85 -4.36 -10.85
N GLY A 200 -13.76 -3.30 -10.03
CA GLY A 200 -13.88 -1.90 -10.43
C GLY A 200 -12.64 -1.11 -10.03
N TYR A 201 -11.70 -0.96 -10.96
CA TYR A 201 -10.40 -0.34 -10.68
C TYR A 201 -10.45 1.16 -10.38
N PHE A 202 -11.43 1.90 -10.93
CA PHE A 202 -11.56 3.35 -10.76
C PHE A 202 -12.46 3.75 -9.57
N ALA A 203 -13.15 2.79 -8.96
CA ALA A 203 -14.06 3.04 -7.85
C ALA A 203 -13.46 2.58 -6.51
N PRO A 204 -13.36 3.46 -5.50
CA PRO A 204 -13.22 2.99 -4.13
C PRO A 204 -14.44 2.17 -3.72
N ASP A 205 -14.21 1.13 -2.91
CA ASP A 205 -15.29 0.27 -2.44
C ASP A 205 -16.27 1.08 -1.57
N ASP A 206 -17.57 0.99 -1.89
CA ASP A 206 -18.63 1.72 -1.21
C ASP A 206 -18.79 1.28 0.25
N ARG A 207 -18.48 0.02 0.56
CA ARG A 207 -18.51 -0.53 1.92
C ARG A 207 -17.45 0.07 2.84
N LEU A 208 -16.37 0.63 2.26
CA LEU A 208 -15.33 1.35 2.98
C LEU A 208 -15.63 2.86 3.12
N GLY A 209 -16.71 3.35 2.48
CA GLY A 209 -17.09 4.77 2.47
C GLY A 209 -17.01 5.43 1.09
N GLY A 210 -16.68 4.66 0.05
CA GLY A 210 -16.69 5.10 -1.34
C GLY A 210 -15.79 6.29 -1.67
N PRO A 211 -16.09 7.01 -2.77
CA PRO A 211 -15.26 8.12 -3.25
C PRO A 211 -15.03 9.24 -2.24
N LEU A 212 -16.09 9.68 -1.54
CA LEU A 212 -15.98 10.77 -0.57
C LEU A 212 -15.21 10.35 0.69
N GLY A 213 -15.39 9.12 1.13
CA GLY A 213 -14.68 8.57 2.28
C GLY A 213 -13.17 8.52 2.04
N LEU A 214 -12.74 8.03 0.88
CA LEU A 214 -11.31 7.98 0.55
C LEU A 214 -10.70 9.38 0.41
N LYS A 215 -11.38 10.32 -0.27
CA LYS A 215 -10.92 11.73 -0.34
C LYS A 215 -10.77 12.35 1.03
N SER A 216 -11.73 12.12 1.92
CA SER A 216 -11.70 12.62 3.30
C SER A 216 -10.53 12.03 4.10
N LEU A 217 -10.24 10.73 3.90
CA LEU A 217 -9.09 10.08 4.54
C LEU A 217 -7.76 10.69 4.05
N VAL A 218 -7.59 10.84 2.74
CA VAL A 218 -6.34 11.41 2.18
C VAL A 218 -6.14 12.85 2.65
N ASP A 219 -7.18 13.70 2.60
CA ASP A 219 -7.10 15.07 3.08
C ASP A 219 -6.75 15.14 4.57
N ALA A 220 -7.37 14.30 5.41
CA ALA A 220 -7.08 14.23 6.84
C ALA A 220 -5.64 13.74 7.14
N CYS A 221 -5.11 12.82 6.31
CA CYS A 221 -3.72 12.38 6.37
C CYS A 221 -2.76 13.51 6.02
N HIS A 222 -3.00 14.22 4.91
CA HIS A 222 -2.16 15.32 4.44
C HIS A 222 -2.11 16.47 5.45
N GLN A 223 -3.23 16.81 6.12
CA GLN A 223 -3.26 17.79 7.20
C GLN A 223 -2.32 17.43 8.36
N ARG A 224 -2.00 16.15 8.52
CA ARG A 224 -1.10 15.63 9.56
C ARG A 224 0.31 15.31 9.06
N GLY A 225 0.59 15.59 7.79
CA GLY A 225 1.87 15.26 7.15
C GLY A 225 2.06 13.76 6.91
N ILE A 226 0.98 13.01 6.75
CA ILE A 226 0.97 11.57 6.44
C ILE A 226 0.68 11.39 4.96
N ALA A 227 1.57 10.74 4.21
CA ALA A 227 1.37 10.33 2.83
C ALA A 227 0.52 9.06 2.76
N VAL A 228 -0.21 8.86 1.65
CA VAL A 228 -1.09 7.70 1.44
C VAL A 228 -0.69 6.93 0.19
N LEU A 229 -0.40 5.63 0.34
CA LEU A 229 -0.14 4.70 -0.74
C LEU A 229 -1.35 3.78 -0.92
N LEU A 230 -1.67 3.46 -2.17
CA LEU A 230 -2.64 2.42 -2.51
C LEU A 230 -1.93 1.14 -2.93
N ASP A 231 -2.43 0.01 -2.48
CA ASP A 231 -2.03 -1.29 -3.00
C ASP A 231 -2.68 -1.52 -4.38
N ALA A 232 -1.84 -1.65 -5.39
CA ALA A 232 -2.19 -1.67 -6.81
C ALA A 232 -2.12 -3.10 -7.38
N VAL A 233 -3.26 -3.78 -7.43
CA VAL A 233 -3.40 -5.16 -7.91
C VAL A 233 -3.61 -5.14 -9.42
N TYR A 234 -2.53 -5.07 -10.22
CA TYR A 234 -2.59 -4.89 -11.67
C TYR A 234 -2.08 -6.09 -12.48
N ALA A 235 -1.59 -7.13 -11.81
CA ALA A 235 -1.13 -8.35 -12.45
C ALA A 235 -2.27 -9.31 -12.84
N HIS A 236 -3.41 -9.20 -12.16
CA HIS A 236 -4.58 -10.06 -12.36
C HIS A 236 -5.86 -9.32 -11.95
N THR A 237 -7.02 -9.95 -12.21
CA THR A 237 -8.34 -9.38 -11.91
C THR A 237 -9.32 -10.48 -11.48
N HIS A 238 -10.53 -10.06 -11.06
CA HIS A 238 -11.64 -10.98 -10.86
C HIS A 238 -12.14 -11.57 -12.20
N PRO A 239 -12.54 -12.86 -12.28
CA PRO A 239 -13.08 -13.44 -13.52
C PRO A 239 -14.32 -12.73 -14.09
N GLU A 240 -15.10 -12.05 -13.26
CA GLU A 240 -16.26 -11.26 -13.70
C GLU A 240 -15.91 -9.80 -14.09
N PHE A 241 -14.64 -9.46 -14.20
CA PHE A 241 -14.24 -8.17 -14.75
C PHE A 241 -14.73 -8.02 -16.19
N ALA A 242 -15.20 -6.83 -16.56
CA ALA A 242 -15.89 -6.60 -17.85
C ALA A 242 -15.13 -7.14 -19.07
N TYR A 243 -13.80 -6.92 -19.12
CA TYR A 243 -12.99 -7.41 -20.23
C TYR A 243 -12.77 -8.94 -20.22
N CYS A 244 -12.98 -9.64 -19.11
CA CYS A 244 -13.07 -11.09 -19.11
C CYS A 244 -14.41 -11.52 -19.68
N LEU A 245 -15.51 -11.06 -19.09
CA LEU A 245 -16.87 -11.48 -19.44
C LEU A 245 -17.21 -11.25 -20.91
N VAL A 246 -16.94 -10.04 -21.42
CA VAL A 246 -17.30 -9.65 -22.78
C VAL A 246 -16.53 -10.49 -23.81
N TYR A 247 -15.23 -10.64 -23.65
CA TYR A 247 -14.39 -11.31 -24.65
C TYR A 247 -14.46 -12.83 -24.55
N ASP A 248 -14.71 -13.40 -23.38
CA ASP A 248 -14.99 -14.83 -23.23
C ASP A 248 -16.35 -15.20 -23.90
N ALA A 249 -17.37 -14.35 -23.73
CA ALA A 249 -18.68 -14.57 -24.33
C ALA A 249 -18.70 -14.39 -25.87
N THR A 250 -17.92 -13.45 -26.41
CA THR A 250 -17.91 -13.13 -27.84
C THR A 250 -16.88 -13.92 -28.64
N GLY A 251 -15.81 -14.40 -27.99
CA GLY A 251 -14.67 -15.02 -28.68
C GLY A 251 -13.79 -14.02 -29.46
N GLU A 252 -14.06 -12.72 -29.36
CA GLU A 252 -13.20 -11.68 -29.95
C GLU A 252 -11.86 -11.61 -29.24
N PRO A 253 -10.77 -11.16 -29.91
CA PRO A 253 -9.46 -11.01 -29.27
C PRO A 253 -9.54 -10.06 -28.08
N ASN A 254 -9.23 -10.58 -26.88
CA ASN A 254 -9.27 -9.76 -25.66
C ASN A 254 -8.21 -8.65 -25.72
N PRO A 255 -8.56 -7.37 -25.52
CA PRO A 255 -7.62 -6.25 -25.62
C PRO A 255 -6.73 -6.08 -24.40
N MET A 256 -7.04 -6.78 -23.29
CA MET A 256 -6.41 -6.54 -22.00
C MET A 256 -5.87 -7.82 -21.35
N MET A 257 -6.66 -8.90 -21.34
CA MET A 257 -6.34 -10.12 -20.60
C MET A 257 -5.49 -11.08 -21.43
N GLY A 258 -4.60 -11.82 -20.78
CA GLY A 258 -3.74 -12.82 -21.40
C GLY A 258 -2.63 -13.29 -20.47
N VAL A 259 -1.64 -14.01 -21.02
CA VAL A 259 -0.43 -14.43 -20.32
C VAL A 259 0.68 -13.46 -20.65
N PHE A 260 1.35 -12.91 -19.64
CA PHE A 260 2.44 -11.96 -19.83
C PHE A 260 3.75 -12.47 -19.22
N ALA A 261 4.08 -12.10 -17.99
CA ALA A 261 5.38 -12.44 -17.37
C ALA A 261 5.36 -13.77 -16.59
N GLY A 262 4.22 -14.45 -16.57
CA GLY A 262 4.01 -15.74 -15.92
C GLY A 262 2.65 -15.83 -15.23
N GLU A 263 2.15 -17.06 -15.09
CA GLU A 263 0.93 -17.34 -14.35
C GLU A 263 1.30 -17.79 -12.93
N PHE A 264 1.05 -16.96 -11.94
CA PHE A 264 1.21 -17.36 -10.54
C PHE A 264 -0.11 -17.84 -9.94
N PHE A 265 -1.22 -17.23 -10.38
CA PHE A 265 -2.56 -17.59 -9.92
C PHE A 265 -3.33 -18.23 -11.08
N PRO A 266 -3.31 -19.57 -11.21
CA PRO A 266 -3.94 -20.26 -12.34
C PRO A 266 -5.46 -20.04 -12.43
N ASP A 267 -6.09 -19.68 -11.31
CA ASP A 267 -7.54 -19.46 -11.23
C ASP A 267 -7.95 -17.99 -11.44
N ARG A 268 -7.00 -17.08 -11.73
CA ARG A 268 -7.25 -15.65 -11.92
C ARG A 268 -6.82 -15.21 -13.32
N PRO A 269 -7.66 -14.44 -14.04
CA PRO A 269 -7.26 -13.87 -15.32
C PRO A 269 -6.09 -12.90 -15.17
N GLY A 270 -5.01 -13.16 -15.89
CA GLY A 270 -3.84 -12.29 -15.93
C GLY A 270 -4.01 -11.13 -16.88
N THR A 271 -3.27 -10.04 -16.65
CA THR A 271 -3.19 -8.88 -17.54
C THR A 271 -2.01 -9.00 -18.49
N ASP A 272 -2.21 -8.64 -19.77
CA ASP A 272 -1.19 -8.77 -20.82
C ASP A 272 -0.67 -7.39 -21.26
N TYR A 273 0.50 -7.02 -20.80
CA TYR A 273 1.13 -5.72 -21.08
C TYR A 273 1.78 -5.65 -22.49
N THR A 274 1.79 -6.71 -23.28
CA THR A 274 2.10 -6.60 -24.71
C THR A 274 1.04 -5.79 -25.45
N LYS A 275 -0.17 -5.70 -24.88
CA LYS A 275 -1.32 -4.99 -25.46
C LYS A 275 -1.30 -3.51 -25.08
N GLU A 276 -1.46 -2.66 -26.09
CA GLU A 276 -1.44 -1.21 -25.88
C GLU A 276 -2.59 -0.74 -24.98
N PHE A 277 -3.76 -1.34 -25.13
CA PHE A 277 -4.92 -1.00 -24.30
C PHE A 277 -4.67 -1.25 -22.81
N THR A 278 -4.04 -2.37 -22.44
CA THR A 278 -3.66 -2.69 -21.05
C THR A 278 -2.74 -1.62 -20.48
N ARG A 279 -1.68 -1.27 -21.23
CA ARG A 279 -0.72 -0.24 -20.80
C ARG A 279 -1.38 1.12 -20.63
N ASP A 280 -2.23 1.52 -21.57
CA ASP A 280 -2.95 2.78 -21.47
C ASP A 280 -3.94 2.79 -20.31
N TYR A 281 -4.64 1.69 -20.08
CA TYR A 281 -5.61 1.56 -18.98
C TYR A 281 -4.96 1.80 -17.61
N PHE A 282 -3.90 1.06 -17.27
CA PHE A 282 -3.26 1.16 -15.96
C PHE A 282 -2.46 2.46 -15.78
N VAL A 283 -1.92 3.03 -16.84
CA VAL A 283 -1.30 4.36 -16.75
C VAL A 283 -2.36 5.42 -16.47
N GLN A 284 -3.50 5.41 -17.17
CA GLN A 284 -4.58 6.36 -16.90
C GLN A 284 -5.19 6.15 -15.51
N LEU A 285 -5.24 4.91 -15.03
CA LEU A 285 -5.68 4.59 -13.68
C LEU A 285 -4.76 5.23 -12.62
N ASN A 286 -3.43 5.10 -12.75
CA ASN A 286 -2.50 5.76 -11.84
C ASN A 286 -2.65 7.28 -11.87
N HIS A 287 -2.75 7.88 -13.07
CA HIS A 287 -2.96 9.33 -13.22
C HIS A 287 -4.25 9.78 -12.53
N TYR A 288 -5.32 8.98 -12.65
CA TYR A 288 -6.60 9.25 -12.01
C TYR A 288 -6.47 9.24 -10.48
N TRP A 289 -5.87 8.21 -9.89
CA TRP A 289 -5.67 8.15 -8.45
C TRP A 289 -4.81 9.30 -7.91
N LEU A 290 -3.74 9.66 -8.64
CA LEU A 290 -2.88 10.78 -8.26
C LEU A 290 -3.61 12.12 -8.31
N ARG A 291 -4.48 12.35 -9.28
CA ARG A 291 -5.12 13.66 -9.52
C ARG A 291 -6.46 13.82 -8.84
N GLU A 292 -7.26 12.78 -8.80
CA GLU A 292 -8.61 12.82 -8.26
C GLU A 292 -8.66 12.57 -6.76
N TYR A 293 -7.78 11.69 -6.25
CA TYR A 293 -7.75 11.30 -4.84
C TYR A 293 -6.52 11.82 -4.09
N HIS A 294 -5.64 12.52 -4.76
CA HIS A 294 -4.40 13.05 -4.19
C HIS A 294 -3.51 12.00 -3.50
N VAL A 295 -3.61 10.71 -3.86
CA VAL A 295 -2.72 9.69 -3.30
C VAL A 295 -1.26 9.96 -3.65
N ASP A 296 -0.33 9.46 -2.85
CA ASP A 296 1.09 9.83 -2.90
C ASP A 296 1.98 8.75 -3.53
N GLY A 297 1.35 7.67 -3.96
CA GLY A 297 2.03 6.60 -4.65
C GLY A 297 1.32 5.27 -4.52
N PHE A 298 2.06 4.21 -4.84
CA PHE A 298 1.52 2.86 -4.97
C PHE A 298 2.50 1.82 -4.40
N ARG A 299 1.96 0.81 -3.75
CA ARG A 299 2.58 -0.50 -3.61
C ARG A 299 2.01 -1.37 -4.71
N TYR A 300 2.84 -1.88 -5.59
CA TYR A 300 2.40 -2.74 -6.70
C TYR A 300 2.48 -4.20 -6.29
N ASP A 301 1.30 -4.84 -6.27
CA ASP A 301 1.13 -6.25 -5.95
C ASP A 301 1.72 -7.14 -7.04
N TYR A 302 2.37 -8.20 -6.62
CA TYR A 302 2.91 -9.25 -7.48
C TYR A 302 3.58 -8.72 -8.78
N VAL A 303 4.58 -7.86 -8.63
CA VAL A 303 5.35 -7.29 -9.75
C VAL A 303 5.91 -8.35 -10.72
N PRO A 304 6.33 -9.56 -10.29
CA PRO A 304 6.75 -10.61 -11.24
C PRO A 304 5.73 -10.92 -12.34
N GLY A 305 4.43 -10.75 -12.10
CA GLY A 305 3.38 -10.91 -13.11
C GLY A 305 3.30 -9.81 -14.16
N MET A 306 3.97 -8.67 -13.91
CA MET A 306 3.94 -7.47 -14.78
C MET A 306 5.31 -7.07 -15.32
N TYR A 307 6.40 -7.71 -14.88
CA TYR A 307 7.77 -7.28 -15.18
C TYR A 307 8.41 -8.12 -16.28
N ASP A 308 8.70 -7.50 -17.42
CA ASP A 308 9.34 -8.09 -18.60
C ASP A 308 10.73 -7.49 -18.89
N GLY A 309 11.35 -6.92 -17.85
CA GLY A 309 12.70 -6.34 -17.90
C GLY A 309 12.74 -4.82 -17.75
N PRO A 310 13.94 -4.24 -17.61
CA PRO A 310 14.12 -2.83 -17.25
C PRO A 310 13.69 -1.82 -18.32
N VAL A 311 13.58 -2.27 -19.56
CA VAL A 311 13.06 -1.49 -20.71
C VAL A 311 11.80 -2.14 -21.29
N GLY A 312 11.14 -2.98 -20.48
CA GLY A 312 9.96 -3.73 -20.86
C GLY A 312 8.70 -2.87 -21.01
N GLN A 313 7.67 -3.47 -21.53
CA GLN A 313 6.39 -2.80 -21.79
C GLN A 313 5.46 -2.81 -20.57
N GLY A 314 5.70 -3.72 -19.61
CA GLY A 314 4.89 -3.88 -18.41
C GLY A 314 5.28 -2.90 -17.30
N TYR A 315 5.70 -3.45 -16.19
CA TYR A 315 5.96 -2.70 -14.97
C TYR A 315 6.93 -1.53 -15.14
N ALA A 316 8.06 -1.74 -15.82
CA ALA A 316 9.05 -0.69 -16.02
C ALA A 316 8.49 0.55 -16.74
N ASN A 317 7.66 0.33 -17.77
CA ASN A 317 6.96 1.40 -18.48
C ASN A 317 5.88 2.08 -17.60
N LEU A 318 5.13 1.31 -16.83
CA LEU A 318 4.09 1.83 -15.93
C LEU A 318 4.68 2.80 -14.91
N VAL A 319 5.70 2.37 -14.14
CA VAL A 319 6.31 3.20 -13.10
C VAL A 319 7.06 4.41 -13.67
N TYR A 320 7.64 4.29 -14.87
CA TYR A 320 8.24 5.42 -15.56
C TYR A 320 7.20 6.48 -15.94
N ARG A 321 6.10 6.08 -16.58
CA ARG A 321 5.04 7.02 -16.99
C ARG A 321 4.35 7.67 -15.80
N THR A 322 4.14 6.91 -14.72
CA THR A 322 3.58 7.42 -13.47
C THR A 322 4.53 8.44 -12.81
N TYR A 323 5.84 8.16 -12.79
CA TYR A 323 6.85 9.09 -12.28
C TYR A 323 6.88 10.39 -13.09
N GLU A 324 6.86 10.31 -14.43
CA GLU A 324 6.85 11.52 -15.28
C GLU A 324 5.60 12.36 -15.08
N ASP A 325 4.42 11.74 -14.97
CA ASP A 325 3.17 12.45 -14.71
C ASP A 325 3.15 13.14 -13.35
N SER A 326 3.70 12.50 -12.33
CA SER A 326 3.74 13.05 -10.96
C SER A 326 4.56 14.33 -10.83
N LYS A 327 5.54 14.57 -11.72
CA LYS A 327 6.33 15.82 -11.75
C LYS A 327 5.49 17.07 -11.92
N ALA A 328 4.29 16.96 -12.48
CA ALA A 328 3.36 18.08 -12.64
C ALA A 328 2.59 18.45 -11.36
N LEU A 329 2.68 17.62 -10.32
CA LEU A 329 1.93 17.79 -9.07
C LEU A 329 2.85 18.31 -7.95
N ALA A 330 2.53 19.47 -7.40
CA ALA A 330 3.40 20.22 -6.49
C ALA A 330 3.82 19.43 -5.23
N ARG A 331 2.97 18.53 -4.72
CA ARG A 331 3.28 17.73 -3.54
C ARG A 331 4.43 16.74 -3.75
N PHE A 332 4.77 16.43 -4.99
CA PHE A 332 5.89 15.55 -5.36
C PHE A 332 7.18 16.29 -5.69
N ASP A 333 7.23 17.61 -5.58
CA ASP A 333 8.45 18.35 -5.92
C ASP A 333 9.62 17.93 -5.00
N GLY A 334 10.60 17.25 -5.57
CA GLY A 334 11.85 16.83 -4.93
C GLY A 334 13.03 17.73 -5.28
N GLY A 335 12.78 18.87 -5.97
CA GLY A 335 13.79 19.78 -6.47
C GLY A 335 14.51 19.26 -7.74
N ASN A 336 15.05 20.17 -8.53
CA ASN A 336 15.78 19.86 -9.78
C ASN A 336 14.99 18.99 -10.78
N GLY A 337 13.65 19.12 -10.82
CA GLY A 337 12.79 18.33 -11.70
C GLY A 337 12.58 16.88 -11.29
N ARG A 338 13.01 16.48 -10.10
CA ARG A 338 12.80 15.16 -9.52
C ARG A 338 11.42 15.07 -8.87
N SER A 339 10.74 13.93 -9.02
CA SER A 339 9.53 13.61 -8.26
C SER A 339 9.87 12.81 -7.01
N LYS A 340 9.10 13.02 -5.93
CA LYS A 340 9.11 12.25 -4.67
C LYS A 340 7.97 11.23 -4.61
N ILE A 341 7.31 10.92 -5.72
CA ILE A 341 6.28 9.88 -5.74
C ILE A 341 6.83 8.58 -5.15
N ILE A 342 6.03 7.90 -4.34
CA ILE A 342 6.43 6.64 -3.72
C ILE A 342 5.93 5.49 -4.60
N GLN A 343 6.85 4.70 -5.15
CA GLN A 343 6.54 3.53 -5.97
C GLN A 343 7.24 2.31 -5.38
N CYS A 344 6.50 1.53 -4.60
CA CYS A 344 7.01 0.35 -3.91
C CYS A 344 6.65 -0.92 -4.68
N ALA A 345 7.65 -1.73 -5.01
CA ALA A 345 7.46 -2.99 -5.71
C ALA A 345 7.37 -4.17 -4.74
N GLU A 346 6.33 -4.99 -4.85
CA GLU A 346 6.39 -6.35 -4.35
C GLU A 346 7.06 -7.22 -5.42
N ASN A 347 8.40 -7.23 -5.42
CA ASN A 347 9.21 -8.08 -6.28
C ASN A 347 10.18 -8.92 -5.43
N LEU A 348 9.63 -9.84 -4.66
CA LEU A 348 10.38 -10.64 -3.68
C LEU A 348 11.54 -11.46 -4.29
N PRO A 349 11.45 -11.96 -5.54
CA PRO A 349 12.57 -12.66 -6.16
C PRO A 349 13.81 -11.79 -6.42
N ASP A 350 13.62 -10.50 -6.76
CA ASP A 350 14.72 -9.58 -7.07
C ASP A 350 14.37 -8.12 -6.73
N PRO A 351 14.26 -7.79 -5.44
CA PRO A 351 13.98 -6.41 -5.02
C PRO A 351 15.14 -5.44 -5.34
N ILE A 352 16.38 -5.94 -5.39
CA ILE A 352 17.58 -5.16 -5.72
C ILE A 352 17.55 -4.74 -7.19
N GLY A 353 17.27 -5.69 -8.08
CA GLY A 353 17.20 -5.44 -9.52
C GLY A 353 16.10 -4.45 -9.87
N ILE A 354 14.92 -4.59 -9.28
CA ILE A 354 13.79 -3.68 -9.56
C ILE A 354 14.12 -2.24 -9.18
N MET A 355 14.72 -2.01 -8.00
CA MET A 355 15.12 -0.68 -7.53
C MET A 355 16.31 -0.09 -8.28
N SER A 356 17.19 -0.94 -8.82
CA SER A 356 18.37 -0.52 -9.60
C SER A 356 18.04 -0.16 -11.04
N GLN A 357 16.96 -0.70 -11.60
CA GLN A 357 16.73 -0.73 -13.04
C GLN A 357 15.42 -0.08 -13.47
N THR A 358 14.51 0.25 -12.53
CA THR A 358 13.21 0.87 -12.83
C THR A 358 12.99 2.14 -12.01
N TYR A 359 11.91 2.86 -12.29
CA TYR A 359 11.49 4.03 -11.53
C TYR A 359 10.78 3.69 -10.21
N SER A 360 10.99 2.48 -9.67
CA SER A 360 10.57 2.11 -8.30
C SER A 360 11.61 2.60 -7.31
N ASN A 361 11.23 3.53 -6.45
CA ASN A 361 12.13 4.03 -5.41
C ASN A 361 12.09 3.20 -4.12
N CYS A 362 11.14 2.26 -4.02
CA CYS A 362 11.02 1.32 -2.91
C CYS A 362 10.76 -0.10 -3.40
N ALA A 363 11.09 -1.08 -2.58
CA ALA A 363 10.68 -2.46 -2.73
C ALA A 363 10.56 -3.14 -1.36
N TRP A 364 9.68 -4.13 -1.25
CA TRP A 364 9.58 -4.98 -0.07
C TRP A 364 10.84 -5.85 0.09
N GLN A 365 11.32 -5.99 1.33
CA GLN A 365 12.48 -6.82 1.69
C GLN A 365 12.08 -7.91 2.70
N ASN A 366 11.68 -9.08 2.23
CA ASN A 366 11.36 -10.22 3.10
C ASN A 366 12.57 -10.75 3.89
N GLY A 367 13.78 -10.51 3.44
CA GLY A 367 14.96 -11.10 4.05
C GLY A 367 15.15 -10.76 5.54
N LEU A 368 14.76 -9.57 6.00
CA LEU A 368 14.78 -9.21 7.42
C LEU A 368 13.73 -9.99 8.21
N LEU A 369 12.50 -10.05 7.70
CA LEU A 369 11.38 -10.79 8.27
C LEU A 369 11.73 -12.27 8.41
N ASP A 370 12.22 -12.91 7.35
CA ASP A 370 12.58 -14.33 7.37
C ASP A 370 13.62 -14.64 8.46
N ARG A 371 14.65 -13.78 8.59
CA ARG A 371 15.68 -13.97 9.60
C ARG A 371 15.15 -13.70 11.02
N ALA A 372 14.30 -12.70 11.19
CA ALA A 372 13.66 -12.43 12.48
C ALA A 372 12.80 -13.62 12.94
N ARG A 373 12.01 -14.19 12.03
CA ARG A 373 11.18 -15.39 12.29
C ARG A 373 12.04 -16.60 12.66
N ASP A 374 13.10 -16.88 11.90
CA ASP A 374 14.03 -17.97 12.22
C ASP A 374 14.63 -17.82 13.63
N MET A 375 15.09 -16.62 13.98
CA MET A 375 15.65 -16.35 15.30
C MET A 375 14.61 -16.54 16.41
N ALA A 376 13.38 -16.08 16.20
CA ALA A 376 12.28 -16.20 17.15
C ALA A 376 11.87 -17.68 17.35
N GLN A 377 11.69 -18.42 16.26
CA GLN A 377 11.26 -19.82 16.28
C GLN A 377 12.29 -20.76 16.90
N TRP A 378 13.56 -20.56 16.55
CA TRP A 378 14.65 -21.46 16.96
C TRP A 378 15.46 -20.95 18.14
N GLN A 379 15.14 -19.78 18.68
CA GLN A 379 15.76 -19.16 19.86
C GLN A 379 17.28 -19.11 19.77
N TYR A 380 17.82 -18.62 18.66
CA TYR A 380 19.23 -18.36 18.46
C TYR A 380 19.46 -16.92 17.99
N VAL A 381 20.69 -16.44 18.06
CA VAL A 381 21.05 -15.11 17.55
C VAL A 381 22.02 -15.24 16.38
N SER A 382 21.80 -14.47 15.33
CA SER A 382 22.56 -14.55 14.09
C SER A 382 23.11 -13.18 13.69
N ALA A 383 24.40 -13.14 13.33
CA ALA A 383 25.01 -11.97 12.71
C ALA A 383 24.31 -11.55 11.40
N ASP A 384 23.73 -12.52 10.68
CA ASP A 384 22.99 -12.26 9.45
C ASP A 384 21.77 -11.35 9.68
N PHE A 385 21.15 -11.39 10.86
CA PHE A 385 20.10 -10.44 11.22
C PHE A 385 20.62 -8.99 11.25
N ALA A 386 21.79 -8.78 11.85
CA ALA A 386 22.42 -7.45 11.88
C ALA A 386 22.75 -6.96 10.47
N HIS A 387 23.25 -7.83 9.60
CA HIS A 387 23.55 -7.50 8.20
C HIS A 387 22.30 -7.12 7.40
N ARG A 388 21.15 -7.72 7.70
CA ARG A 388 19.87 -7.38 7.03
C ARG A 388 19.26 -6.05 7.48
N LEU A 389 19.74 -5.49 8.60
CA LEU A 389 19.41 -4.12 9.01
C LEU A 389 20.15 -3.06 8.19
N ASP A 390 21.20 -3.47 7.45
CA ASP A 390 21.95 -2.62 6.51
C ASP A 390 21.73 -3.07 5.06
N PRO A 391 20.79 -2.46 4.34
CA PRO A 391 20.54 -2.78 2.93
C PRO A 391 21.77 -2.68 2.04
N ASP A 392 22.71 -1.79 2.32
CA ASP A 392 23.93 -1.64 1.51
C ASP A 392 24.81 -2.91 1.59
N PHE A 393 24.87 -3.53 2.78
CA PHE A 393 25.60 -4.79 2.95
C PHE A 393 25.02 -5.91 2.07
N LEU A 394 23.71 -5.86 1.82
CA LEU A 394 23.02 -6.82 0.97
C LEU A 394 23.06 -6.45 -0.53
N GLY A 395 23.67 -5.31 -0.87
CA GLY A 395 23.80 -4.84 -2.24
C GLY A 395 22.63 -4.03 -2.77
N TYR A 396 21.73 -3.57 -1.90
CA TYR A 396 20.67 -2.65 -2.32
C TYR A 396 21.26 -1.30 -2.77
N PRO A 397 20.74 -0.70 -3.85
CA PRO A 397 21.16 0.62 -4.27
C PRO A 397 20.69 1.69 -3.28
N GLN A 398 21.49 2.74 -3.11
CA GLN A 398 21.05 3.95 -2.40
C GLN A 398 20.43 4.98 -3.33
N VAL A 399 20.76 4.89 -4.62
CA VAL A 399 20.34 5.83 -5.66
C VAL A 399 20.03 5.05 -6.93
N PHE A 400 18.88 5.32 -7.51
CA PHE A 400 18.61 4.96 -8.91
C PHE A 400 19.27 5.97 -9.83
N ALA A 401 19.82 5.51 -10.94
CA ALA A 401 20.40 6.36 -11.97
C ALA A 401 19.97 5.87 -13.36
N ASN A 402 19.25 6.72 -14.09
CA ASN A 402 18.92 6.47 -15.48
C ASN A 402 20.08 6.91 -16.38
N ALA A 403 20.75 5.95 -17.00
CA ALA A 403 21.92 6.22 -17.85
C ALA A 403 21.58 7.03 -19.11
N ALA A 404 20.34 6.99 -19.61
CA ALA A 404 19.94 7.66 -20.83
C ALA A 404 19.56 9.14 -20.57
N SER A 405 18.85 9.43 -19.49
CA SER A 405 18.44 10.80 -19.13
C SER A 405 19.41 11.50 -18.17
N GLY A 406 20.26 10.75 -17.48
CA GLY A 406 21.10 11.26 -16.38
C GLY A 406 20.31 11.55 -15.10
N GLU A 407 19.04 11.21 -15.04
CA GLU A 407 18.19 11.43 -13.88
C GLU A 407 18.57 10.51 -12.73
N THR A 408 18.58 11.04 -11.53
CA THR A 408 18.89 10.29 -10.30
C THR A 408 17.94 10.64 -9.19
N PHE A 409 17.54 9.64 -8.40
CA PHE A 409 16.76 9.85 -7.17
C PHE A 409 17.11 8.80 -6.11
N PRO A 410 16.90 9.10 -4.81
CA PRO A 410 17.19 8.16 -3.75
C PRO A 410 16.21 6.97 -3.76
N VAL A 411 16.71 5.79 -3.40
CA VAL A 411 15.92 4.57 -3.27
C VAL A 411 16.25 3.85 -1.96
N ALA A 412 15.25 3.20 -1.32
CA ALA A 412 15.46 2.41 -0.11
C ALA A 412 14.39 1.30 0.00
N PRO A 413 14.74 0.09 0.50
CA PRO A 413 13.76 -0.97 0.70
C PRO A 413 12.89 -0.71 1.93
N PHE A 414 11.63 -1.18 1.89
CA PHE A 414 10.82 -1.34 3.08
C PHE A 414 11.33 -2.54 3.88
N GLN A 415 11.59 -2.32 5.17
CA GLN A 415 12.05 -3.33 6.11
C GLN A 415 10.98 -3.58 7.16
N TYR A 416 10.64 -4.83 7.39
CA TYR A 416 9.56 -5.23 8.28
C TYR A 416 9.84 -6.59 8.93
N ILE A 417 9.15 -6.86 10.03
CA ILE A 417 9.14 -8.16 10.74
C ILE A 417 7.75 -8.80 10.74
N GLU A 418 6.74 -8.06 10.30
CA GLU A 418 5.37 -8.50 10.01
C GLU A 418 4.86 -7.83 8.73
N SER A 419 3.97 -8.49 8.00
CA SER A 419 3.14 -7.95 6.92
C SER A 419 1.81 -8.71 6.87
N HIS A 420 0.87 -8.26 6.04
CA HIS A 420 -0.40 -8.98 5.88
C HIS A 420 -0.23 -10.41 5.35
N ASP A 421 0.85 -10.72 4.66
CA ASP A 421 1.14 -12.03 4.06
C ASP A 421 1.71 -13.06 5.04
N HIS A 422 2.07 -12.65 6.24
CA HIS A 422 2.78 -13.49 7.19
C HIS A 422 2.04 -13.62 8.52
N PRO A 423 2.28 -14.71 9.28
CA PRO A 423 1.79 -14.82 10.65
C PRO A 423 2.25 -13.65 11.53
N ARG A 424 1.47 -13.32 12.55
CA ARG A 424 1.86 -12.35 13.56
C ARG A 424 3.17 -12.75 14.21
N PHE A 425 4.10 -11.83 14.35
CA PHE A 425 5.45 -12.10 14.83
C PHE A 425 5.46 -12.69 16.25
N ILE A 426 4.53 -12.26 17.10
CA ILE A 426 4.40 -12.82 18.46
C ILE A 426 4.11 -14.34 18.45
N ASN A 427 3.52 -14.88 17.37
CA ASN A 427 3.23 -16.29 17.23
C ASN A 427 4.47 -17.15 16.98
N GLU A 428 5.61 -16.52 16.62
CA GLU A 428 6.85 -17.21 16.30
C GLU A 428 7.65 -17.66 17.54
N PHE A 429 7.29 -17.20 18.73
CA PHE A 429 8.02 -17.52 19.98
C PHE A 429 7.69 -18.89 20.59
N GLY A 430 7.44 -19.90 19.76
CA GLY A 430 7.43 -21.32 20.18
C GLY A 430 6.21 -21.77 20.95
N LEU A 431 5.09 -21.09 20.80
CA LEU A 431 3.87 -21.41 21.54
C LEU A 431 3.01 -22.42 20.79
N ALA A 432 2.26 -23.23 21.59
CA ALA A 432 1.31 -24.17 21.05
C ALA A 432 0.36 -23.43 20.09
N ARG A 433 0.55 -23.66 18.83
CA ARG A 433 -0.36 -23.18 17.79
C ARG A 433 -1.64 -23.97 17.97
N ASN A 434 -2.63 -23.39 18.62
CA ASN A 434 -3.98 -23.91 18.59
C ASN A 434 -4.47 -23.73 17.15
N ARG A 435 -4.22 -24.73 16.33
CA ARG A 435 -4.84 -24.83 15.02
C ARG A 435 -6.22 -25.40 15.22
N ASP A 436 -7.22 -24.58 15.08
CA ASP A 436 -8.58 -25.08 14.90
C ASP A 436 -8.75 -25.68 13.48
N LEU A 437 -9.94 -26.17 13.18
CA LEU A 437 -10.26 -26.75 11.87
C LEU A 437 -10.19 -25.72 10.71
N LEU A 438 -10.19 -24.44 11.03
CA LEU A 438 -10.13 -23.32 10.08
C LEU A 438 -8.70 -22.77 9.93
N GLY A 439 -7.77 -23.26 10.76
CA GLY A 439 -6.38 -22.87 10.73
C GLY A 439 -6.04 -21.58 11.47
N GLU A 440 -6.96 -21.09 12.30
CA GLU A 440 -6.67 -19.97 13.19
C GLU A 440 -5.60 -20.36 14.20
N SER A 441 -4.69 -19.45 14.47
CA SER A 441 -3.67 -19.60 15.50
C SER A 441 -3.57 -18.32 16.31
N TYR A 442 -3.52 -18.48 17.63
CA TYR A 442 -3.32 -17.35 18.54
C TYR A 442 -1.99 -17.51 19.26
N GLY A 443 -1.15 -16.48 19.15
CA GLY A 443 0.10 -16.40 19.92
C GLY A 443 -0.16 -16.13 21.40
N ASP A 444 0.80 -16.52 22.23
CA ASP A 444 0.77 -16.20 23.65
C ASP A 444 1.31 -14.79 23.89
N ARG A 445 0.43 -13.83 24.09
CA ARG A 445 0.78 -12.44 24.36
C ARG A 445 1.64 -12.24 25.61
N SER A 446 1.72 -13.23 26.53
CA SER A 446 2.65 -13.16 27.64
C SER A 446 4.12 -13.13 27.21
N ARG A 447 4.41 -13.48 25.94
CA ARG A 447 5.76 -13.42 25.34
C ARG A 447 6.10 -12.10 24.67
N PHE A 448 5.27 -11.07 24.80
CA PHE A 448 5.44 -9.74 24.20
C PHE A 448 6.85 -9.15 24.43
N TYR A 449 7.45 -9.41 25.58
CA TYR A 449 8.79 -8.91 25.91
C TYR A 449 9.87 -9.42 24.95
N LYS A 450 9.70 -10.60 24.32
CA LYS A 450 10.63 -11.11 23.32
C LYS A 450 10.58 -10.37 21.99
N MET A 451 9.52 -9.61 21.73
CA MET A 451 9.42 -8.76 20.54
C MET A 451 10.27 -7.48 20.64
N GLN A 452 10.57 -7.02 21.84
CA GLN A 452 11.14 -5.68 22.07
C GLN A 452 12.48 -5.44 21.35
N PRO A 453 13.49 -6.35 21.38
CA PRO A 453 14.73 -6.12 20.65
C PRO A 453 14.52 -6.06 19.13
N TYR A 454 13.57 -6.79 18.57
CA TYR A 454 13.23 -6.73 17.15
C TYR A 454 12.55 -5.40 16.76
N ILE A 455 11.70 -4.86 17.64
CA ILE A 455 11.09 -3.54 17.44
C ILE A 455 12.16 -2.46 17.43
N ILE A 456 13.09 -2.47 18.40
CA ILE A 456 14.21 -1.53 18.46
C ILE A 456 15.08 -1.67 17.19
N ALA A 457 15.37 -2.90 16.77
CA ALA A 457 16.11 -3.18 15.54
C ALA A 457 15.44 -2.55 14.32
N LEU A 458 14.13 -2.75 14.15
CA LEU A 458 13.37 -2.26 13.01
C LEU A 458 13.46 -0.73 12.89
N TYR A 459 13.22 0.02 13.96
CA TYR A 459 13.31 1.48 13.93
C TYR A 459 14.73 2.03 13.82
N THR A 460 15.74 1.23 14.15
CA THR A 460 17.16 1.61 14.02
C THR A 460 17.82 1.07 12.75
N ALA A 461 17.11 0.28 11.96
CA ALA A 461 17.53 -0.20 10.65
C ALA A 461 17.80 0.96 9.68
N LYS A 462 18.62 0.71 8.65
CA LYS A 462 19.02 1.73 7.67
C LYS A 462 17.97 1.94 6.57
N GLY A 463 17.14 0.94 6.26
CA GLY A 463 16.02 1.07 5.33
C GLY A 463 14.80 1.77 5.94
N ILE A 464 13.69 1.69 5.26
CA ILE A 464 12.42 2.28 5.66
C ILE A 464 11.66 1.28 6.55
N PRO A 465 11.42 1.56 7.83
CA PRO A 465 10.63 0.66 8.68
C PRO A 465 9.16 0.67 8.26
N MET A 466 8.60 -0.53 8.10
CA MET A 466 7.17 -0.75 7.88
C MET A 466 6.61 -1.58 9.04
N LEU A 467 5.46 -1.16 9.54
CA LEU A 467 4.68 -1.83 10.57
C LEU A 467 3.41 -2.41 9.95
N TRP A 468 3.02 -3.60 10.36
CA TRP A 468 1.71 -4.15 10.07
C TRP A 468 0.72 -3.79 11.18
N SER A 469 -0.49 -3.38 10.82
CA SER A 469 -1.54 -2.93 11.75
C SER A 469 -1.76 -3.90 12.91
N GLY A 470 -1.69 -3.39 14.15
CA GLY A 470 -1.81 -4.17 15.38
C GLY A 470 -0.50 -4.74 15.92
N GLN A 471 0.60 -4.75 15.15
CA GLN A 471 1.92 -5.18 15.62
C GLN A 471 2.33 -4.42 16.88
N GLU A 472 2.01 -3.14 16.93
CA GLU A 472 2.42 -2.22 17.99
C GLU A 472 1.75 -2.47 19.34
N PHE A 473 0.70 -3.26 19.41
CA PHE A 473 0.13 -3.72 20.69
C PHE A 473 0.11 -5.25 20.84
N GLY A 474 0.87 -5.95 19.95
CA GLY A 474 1.01 -7.40 19.99
C GLY A 474 -0.28 -8.12 19.63
N GLU A 475 -0.92 -7.69 18.52
CA GLU A 475 -1.99 -8.47 17.90
C GLU A 475 -1.50 -9.89 17.65
N ASN A 476 -2.32 -10.88 18.02
CA ASN A 476 -1.92 -12.29 18.02
C ASN A 476 -2.83 -13.20 17.20
N TRP A 477 -3.86 -12.64 16.54
CA TRP A 477 -4.70 -13.42 15.65
C TRP A 477 -3.90 -13.82 14.41
N GLY A 478 -3.48 -15.08 14.38
CA GLY A 478 -2.54 -15.57 13.39
C GLY A 478 -3.20 -16.01 12.10
N LEU A 479 -2.42 -15.89 11.04
CA LEU A 479 -2.68 -16.53 9.75
C LEU A 479 -2.06 -17.92 9.72
N LEU A 480 -2.58 -18.78 8.85
CA LEU A 480 -1.78 -19.88 8.33
C LEU A 480 -0.65 -19.29 7.47
N ASP A 481 0.52 -19.94 7.49
CA ASP A 481 1.67 -19.50 6.70
C ASP A 481 1.36 -19.43 5.20
N TRP A 482 0.32 -20.13 4.74
CA TRP A 482 -0.04 -20.22 3.33
C TRP A 482 -1.41 -20.87 3.12
N GLY A 483 -1.97 -20.62 1.94
CA GLY A 483 -3.25 -21.16 1.52
C GLY A 483 -4.39 -20.14 1.55
N VAL A 484 -5.47 -20.46 0.86
CA VAL A 484 -6.66 -19.60 0.71
C VAL A 484 -7.39 -19.31 2.02
N GLY A 485 -7.13 -20.09 3.08
CA GLY A 485 -7.79 -19.89 4.38
C GLY A 485 -7.38 -18.60 5.09
N ARG A 486 -6.24 -18.00 4.73
CA ARG A 486 -5.71 -16.82 5.44
C ARG A 486 -6.52 -15.53 5.19
N ASN A 487 -7.18 -15.42 4.05
CA ASN A 487 -7.94 -14.24 3.62
C ASN A 487 -9.46 -14.50 3.48
N LEU A 488 -9.95 -15.65 3.97
CA LEU A 488 -11.37 -15.99 3.92
C LEU A 488 -12.18 -15.39 5.08
N PHE A 489 -11.52 -14.89 6.12
CA PHE A 489 -12.17 -14.38 7.33
C PHE A 489 -11.64 -12.99 7.66
N GLU A 490 -12.54 -12.09 8.01
CA GLU A 490 -12.17 -10.81 8.59
C GLU A 490 -11.51 -11.02 9.96
N ARG A 491 -10.49 -10.23 10.23
CA ARG A 491 -9.73 -10.24 11.48
C ARG A 491 -9.64 -8.85 12.07
N PRO A 492 -10.77 -8.31 12.59
CA PRO A 492 -10.75 -7.01 13.24
C PRO A 492 -9.71 -6.97 14.34
N LEU A 493 -8.97 -5.88 14.44
CA LEU A 493 -7.97 -5.71 15.47
C LEU A 493 -8.60 -5.73 16.86
N HIS A 494 -7.93 -6.37 17.80
CA HIS A 494 -8.31 -6.39 19.21
C HIS A 494 -7.85 -5.09 19.90
N TRP A 495 -8.52 -3.98 19.63
CA TRP A 495 -8.18 -2.67 20.19
C TRP A 495 -8.11 -2.63 21.72
N GLU A 496 -8.81 -3.55 22.42
CA GLU A 496 -8.70 -3.73 23.86
C GLU A 496 -7.30 -4.13 24.33
N TYR A 497 -6.49 -4.75 23.46
CA TYR A 497 -5.08 -5.07 23.76
C TYR A 497 -4.23 -3.84 24.04
N PHE A 498 -4.60 -2.70 23.48
CA PHE A 498 -3.97 -1.42 23.80
C PHE A 498 -3.96 -1.12 25.31
N TYR A 499 -4.94 -1.61 26.07
CA TYR A 499 -5.15 -1.29 27.47
C TYR A 499 -4.52 -2.30 28.44
N ASP A 500 -4.11 -3.45 28.01
CA ASP A 500 -3.46 -4.45 28.87
C ASP A 500 -1.95 -4.16 29.09
N ALA A 501 -1.29 -4.97 29.93
CA ALA A 501 0.11 -4.75 30.26
C ALA A 501 1.05 -4.93 29.04
N ALA A 502 0.78 -5.92 28.19
CA ALA A 502 1.58 -6.20 27.01
C ALA A 502 1.44 -5.06 25.98
N GLY A 503 0.20 -4.70 25.64
CA GLY A 503 -0.07 -3.64 24.67
C GLY A 503 0.49 -2.29 25.14
N LYS A 504 0.29 -1.91 26.40
CA LYS A 504 0.88 -0.67 26.96
C LYS A 504 2.39 -0.61 26.84
N ALA A 505 3.08 -1.72 27.12
CA ALA A 505 4.53 -1.78 27.03
C ALA A 505 5.02 -1.67 25.59
N LEU A 506 4.39 -2.40 24.67
CA LEU A 506 4.75 -2.39 23.25
C LEU A 506 4.44 -1.05 22.58
N VAL A 507 3.24 -0.48 22.78
CA VAL A 507 2.87 0.83 22.25
C VAL A 507 3.80 1.92 22.78
N HIS A 508 4.14 1.86 24.07
CA HIS A 508 5.13 2.80 24.64
C HIS A 508 6.46 2.71 23.91
N LEU A 509 6.98 1.49 23.72
CA LEU A 509 8.24 1.27 23.00
C LEU A 509 8.18 1.80 21.56
N HIS A 510 7.11 1.48 20.80
CA HIS A 510 6.93 2.01 19.45
C HIS A 510 6.89 3.54 19.41
N ARG A 511 6.21 4.19 20.35
CA ARG A 511 6.19 5.65 20.47
C ARG A 511 7.57 6.25 20.75
N VAL A 512 8.33 5.64 21.64
CA VAL A 512 9.71 6.07 21.94
C VAL A 512 10.58 5.92 20.69
N MET A 513 10.55 4.76 20.06
CA MET A 513 11.39 4.49 18.89
C MET A 513 11.00 5.33 17.66
N GLY A 514 9.71 5.52 17.41
CA GLY A 514 9.22 6.43 16.38
C GLY A 514 9.64 7.88 16.63
N GLY A 515 9.56 8.32 17.89
CA GLY A 515 10.05 9.63 18.33
C GLY A 515 11.56 9.78 18.11
N LEU A 516 12.35 8.77 18.48
CA LEU A 516 13.80 8.75 18.27
C LEU A 516 14.14 8.81 16.77
N ARG A 517 13.50 7.98 15.93
CA ARG A 517 13.75 8.00 14.49
C ARG A 517 13.44 9.37 13.88
N ARG A 518 12.38 10.03 14.30
CA ARG A 518 12.01 11.37 13.83
C ARG A 518 13.02 12.45 14.23
N VAL A 519 13.67 12.32 15.39
CA VAL A 519 14.60 13.33 15.92
C VAL A 519 16.05 13.03 15.57
N GLN A 520 16.49 11.77 15.64
CA GLN A 520 17.88 11.38 15.44
C GLN A 520 18.20 11.21 13.95
N ARG A 521 19.06 12.10 13.43
CA ARG A 521 19.49 12.07 12.02
C ARG A 521 20.22 10.80 11.64
N ALA A 522 21.02 10.24 12.55
CA ALA A 522 21.75 9.01 12.29
C ALA A 522 20.84 7.82 11.97
N LEU A 523 19.60 7.78 12.49
CA LEU A 523 18.64 6.72 12.19
C LEU A 523 18.00 6.88 10.80
N ARG A 524 17.97 8.10 10.26
CA ARG A 524 17.44 8.46 8.95
C ARG A 524 18.54 8.71 7.92
N SER A 525 19.80 8.47 8.28
CA SER A 525 20.95 8.71 7.43
C SER A 525 21.25 7.50 6.56
N ARG A 526 21.61 7.77 5.30
CA ARG A 526 22.26 6.82 4.38
C ARG A 526 23.73 6.60 4.69
N GLY A 527 24.23 7.25 5.77
CA GLY A 527 25.59 7.19 6.22
C GLY A 527 25.98 5.81 6.75
N TYR A 528 26.99 5.82 7.56
CA TYR A 528 27.66 4.63 7.97
C TYR A 528 26.80 3.74 8.89
N PHE A 529 26.77 2.45 8.57
CA PHE A 529 26.30 1.37 9.44
C PHE A 529 27.51 0.49 9.76
N TYR A 530 27.83 0.28 11.03
CA TYR A 530 28.95 -0.54 11.47
C TYR A 530 28.48 -1.60 12.45
N TYR A 531 28.57 -2.85 12.04
CA TYR A 531 28.30 -4.00 12.89
C TYR A 531 29.56 -4.35 13.71
N TYR A 532 29.40 -4.47 15.03
CA TYR A 532 30.46 -4.95 15.93
C TYR A 532 30.47 -6.47 15.89
N ASP A 533 31.25 -7.04 14.98
CA ASP A 533 31.38 -8.48 14.75
C ASP A 533 32.26 -9.14 15.82
N ASP A 534 31.68 -9.36 17.01
CA ASP A 534 32.32 -10.07 18.11
C ASP A 534 31.56 -11.38 18.38
N PRO A 535 32.19 -12.55 18.20
CA PRO A 535 31.57 -13.85 18.47
C PRO A 535 31.08 -14.02 19.92
N ALA A 536 31.71 -13.34 20.90
CA ALA A 536 31.28 -13.38 22.29
C ALA A 536 29.91 -12.72 22.46
N HIS A 537 29.64 -11.62 21.76
CA HIS A 537 28.33 -10.96 21.81
C HIS A 537 27.22 -11.90 21.34
N LEU A 538 27.44 -12.64 20.25
CA LEU A 538 26.45 -13.60 19.74
C LEU A 538 26.21 -14.78 20.70
N GLN A 539 27.25 -15.24 21.39
CA GLN A 539 27.14 -16.29 22.42
C GLN A 539 26.31 -15.83 23.61
N ASP A 540 26.42 -14.53 23.95
CA ASP A 540 25.64 -13.89 25.01
C ASP A 540 24.25 -13.45 24.55
N GLY A 541 23.88 -13.72 23.29
CA GLY A 541 22.59 -13.37 22.71
C GLY A 541 22.46 -11.90 22.30
N VAL A 542 23.58 -11.20 22.06
CA VAL A 542 23.60 -9.76 21.80
C VAL A 542 24.06 -9.45 20.38
N ILE A 543 23.43 -8.43 19.79
CA ILE A 543 23.87 -7.75 18.57
C ILE A 543 24.13 -6.28 18.91
N ALA A 544 25.27 -5.75 18.49
CA ALA A 544 25.60 -4.33 18.63
C ALA A 544 26.04 -3.74 17.29
N PHE A 545 25.56 -2.54 16.99
CA PHE A 545 25.93 -1.81 15.78
C PHE A 545 25.89 -0.30 15.99
N ARG A 546 26.51 0.42 15.06
CA ARG A 546 26.63 1.87 15.08
C ARG A 546 25.95 2.49 13.86
N ARG A 547 25.20 3.56 14.07
CA ARG A 547 24.60 4.41 13.04
C ARG A 547 25.21 5.81 13.12
N GLU A 548 25.54 6.38 11.96
CA GLU A 548 26.16 7.69 11.89
C GLU A 548 25.49 8.59 10.83
N ALA A 549 25.47 9.87 11.13
CA ALA A 549 25.20 10.92 10.16
C ALA A 549 26.38 11.89 10.12
N SER A 550 26.90 12.18 8.94
CA SER A 550 27.95 13.18 8.75
C SER A 550 27.44 14.58 9.10
N ALA A 551 28.36 15.47 9.49
CA ALA A 551 28.02 16.88 9.59
C ALA A 551 27.58 17.42 8.23
N ASP A 552 26.54 18.24 8.23
CA ASP A 552 26.14 19.08 7.11
C ASP A 552 26.20 20.55 7.55
N GLY A 553 25.96 21.49 6.64
CA GLY A 553 26.10 22.92 6.98
C GLY A 553 25.19 23.41 8.11
N ALA A 554 24.16 22.65 8.50
CA ALA A 554 23.18 23.02 9.50
C ALA A 554 23.32 22.21 10.81
N HIS A 555 23.90 21.00 10.75
CA HIS A 555 23.90 20.07 11.87
C HIS A 555 25.29 19.44 12.07
N PRO A 556 25.72 19.21 13.34
CA PRO A 556 26.95 18.47 13.62
C PRO A 556 26.84 17.00 13.22
N ALA A 557 27.96 16.31 13.12
CA ALA A 557 27.97 14.86 13.01
C ALA A 557 27.27 14.22 14.20
N GLU A 558 26.56 13.13 13.94
CA GLU A 558 25.82 12.38 14.94
C GLU A 558 26.25 10.91 14.91
N CYS A 559 26.44 10.32 16.08
CA CYS A 559 26.78 8.91 16.23
C CYS A 559 25.90 8.27 17.30
N LEU A 560 25.29 7.15 16.95
CA LEU A 560 24.48 6.32 17.85
C LEU A 560 25.08 4.92 17.90
N ILE A 561 25.07 4.30 19.08
CA ILE A 561 25.36 2.88 19.25
C ILE A 561 24.08 2.19 19.72
N VAL A 562 23.70 1.14 19.03
CA VAL A 562 22.52 0.31 19.30
C VAL A 562 22.97 -1.03 19.84
N PHE A 563 22.37 -1.45 20.94
CA PHE A 563 22.55 -2.76 21.55
C PHE A 563 21.20 -3.48 21.57
N LEU A 564 21.18 -4.74 21.15
CA LEU A 564 19.98 -5.59 21.16
C LEU A 564 20.31 -6.88 21.89
N ASN A 565 19.57 -7.20 22.94
CA ASN A 565 19.72 -8.44 23.69
C ASN A 565 18.49 -9.33 23.50
N PHE A 566 18.68 -10.47 22.86
CA PHE A 566 17.65 -11.47 22.59
C PHE A 566 17.61 -12.61 23.61
N SER A 567 18.50 -12.56 24.61
CA SER A 567 18.61 -13.58 25.66
C SER A 567 17.65 -13.33 26.82
N ASP A 568 17.37 -14.36 27.62
CA ASP A 568 16.52 -14.28 28.82
C ASP A 568 17.30 -13.78 30.09
N SER A 569 18.51 -13.23 29.91
CA SER A 569 19.35 -12.66 30.98
C SER A 569 19.96 -11.35 30.55
N ASP A 570 20.25 -10.48 31.55
CA ASP A 570 21.01 -9.26 31.29
C ASP A 570 22.41 -9.63 30.79
N ALA A 571 22.93 -8.88 29.82
CA ALA A 571 24.26 -9.09 29.24
C ALA A 571 25.14 -7.85 29.45
N GLU A 572 26.37 -8.05 29.97
CA GLU A 572 27.38 -7.00 30.01
C GLU A 572 28.20 -7.06 28.70
N VAL A 573 28.11 -6.03 27.89
CA VAL A 573 28.71 -5.92 26.58
C VAL A 573 29.84 -4.91 26.59
N TRP A 574 31.06 -5.34 26.25
CA TRP A 574 32.21 -4.47 26.09
C TRP A 574 32.43 -4.14 24.62
N LEU A 575 32.61 -2.85 24.31
CA LEU A 575 32.98 -2.42 22.96
C LEU A 575 33.78 -1.11 22.99
N PRO A 576 34.54 -0.81 21.92
CA PRO A 576 35.26 0.45 21.81
C PRO A 576 34.30 1.57 21.36
N PHE A 577 34.20 2.61 22.18
CA PHE A 577 33.38 3.79 21.85
C PHE A 577 34.14 4.69 20.87
N PRO A 578 33.50 5.14 19.75
CA PRO A 578 34.18 5.83 18.66
C PRO A 578 34.64 7.24 18.99
N THR A 579 34.02 7.90 19.97
CA THR A 579 34.33 9.29 20.36
C THR A 579 34.39 9.44 21.88
N ALA A 580 35.26 10.35 22.38
CA ALA A 580 35.23 10.80 23.75
C ALA A 580 33.98 11.64 24.01
N GLY A 581 33.46 11.58 25.23
CA GLY A 581 32.27 12.33 25.65
C GLY A 581 31.41 11.54 26.62
N VAL A 582 30.23 12.07 26.89
CA VAL A 582 29.22 11.44 27.72
C VAL A 582 28.21 10.77 26.78
N TRP A 583 28.04 9.46 26.89
CA TRP A 583 27.09 8.68 26.09
C TRP A 583 25.84 8.45 26.93
N ALA A 584 24.76 9.12 26.55
CA ALA A 584 23.46 9.01 27.21
C ALA A 584 22.58 7.96 26.52
N GLU A 585 21.87 7.17 27.31
CA GLU A 585 20.89 6.20 26.83
C GLU A 585 19.58 6.93 26.48
N LEU A 586 18.95 6.57 25.34
CA LEU A 586 17.82 7.30 24.78
C LEU A 586 16.47 6.55 24.84
N VAL A 587 16.46 5.22 24.99
CA VAL A 587 15.20 4.44 24.93
C VAL A 587 14.48 4.50 26.27
N ASP A 588 15.18 4.22 27.34
CA ASP A 588 14.66 4.20 28.71
C ASP A 588 14.95 5.52 29.45
N GLY A 589 16.07 6.18 29.13
CA GLY A 589 16.48 7.46 29.72
C GLY A 589 16.84 7.42 31.21
N THR A 590 16.66 6.27 31.88
CA THR A 590 16.95 6.08 33.30
C THR A 590 18.27 5.38 33.54
N ARG A 591 18.92 4.85 32.51
CA ARG A 591 20.18 4.11 32.61
C ARG A 591 21.35 5.03 32.76
N PRO A 592 22.43 4.56 33.49
CA PRO A 592 23.62 5.34 33.65
C PRO A 592 24.25 5.72 32.30
N ALA A 593 24.69 6.97 32.21
CA ALA A 593 25.50 7.40 31.08
C ALA A 593 26.90 6.77 31.15
N VAL A 594 27.48 6.49 29.99
CA VAL A 594 28.86 5.98 29.87
C VAL A 594 29.79 7.12 29.56
N VAL A 595 30.81 7.30 30.39
CA VAL A 595 31.81 8.39 30.23
C VAL A 595 33.05 7.82 29.54
N ILE A 596 33.39 8.36 28.38
CA ILE A 596 34.52 7.95 27.54
C ILE A 596 35.55 9.07 27.53
N ALA A 597 36.72 8.82 28.07
CA ALA A 597 37.80 9.81 28.17
C ALA A 597 38.54 10.03 26.83
N GLN A 598 38.65 9.00 26.00
CA GLN A 598 39.31 9.07 24.69
C GLN A 598 38.64 8.15 23.66
N ALA A 599 38.70 8.56 22.41
CA ALA A 599 38.17 7.74 21.29
C ALA A 599 38.83 6.35 21.25
N GLY A 600 38.03 5.32 21.02
CA GLY A 600 38.46 3.92 20.99
C GLY A 600 38.58 3.27 22.40
N GLN A 601 38.23 4.00 23.46
CA GLN A 601 38.20 3.43 24.81
C GLN A 601 37.11 2.38 24.92
N TRP A 602 37.45 1.21 25.45
CA TRP A 602 36.53 0.13 25.79
C TRP A 602 35.77 0.45 27.07
N ALA A 603 34.50 0.26 27.06
CA ALA A 603 33.65 0.41 28.23
C ALA A 603 32.48 -0.60 28.19
N PRO A 604 32.00 -1.04 29.38
CA PRO A 604 30.87 -1.95 29.47
C PRO A 604 29.54 -1.22 29.38
N VAL A 605 28.56 -1.90 28.78
CA VAL A 605 27.14 -1.54 28.85
C VAL A 605 26.36 -2.76 29.28
N VAL A 606 25.50 -2.62 30.27
CA VAL A 606 24.56 -3.67 30.66
C VAL A 606 23.29 -3.51 29.83
N VAL A 607 22.99 -4.51 28.99
CA VAL A 607 21.80 -4.56 28.14
C VAL A 607 20.80 -5.53 28.77
N PRO A 608 19.59 -5.10 29.15
CA PRO A 608 18.62 -5.98 29.79
C PRO A 608 18.15 -7.11 28.89
N SER A 609 17.69 -8.17 29.52
CA SER A 609 17.13 -9.34 28.83
C SER A 609 15.96 -8.96 27.92
N ASN A 610 15.92 -9.54 26.71
CA ASN A 610 14.87 -9.34 25.71
C ASN A 610 14.52 -7.85 25.49
N TYR A 611 15.55 -7.00 25.41
CA TYR A 611 15.42 -5.55 25.24
C TYR A 611 16.58 -4.99 24.42
N GLY A 612 16.66 -3.67 24.34
CA GLY A 612 17.79 -2.99 23.70
C GLY A 612 18.05 -1.64 24.33
N SER A 613 19.12 -1.00 23.85
CA SER A 613 19.51 0.34 24.26
C SER A 613 20.08 1.11 23.08
N VAL A 614 19.85 2.39 23.05
CA VAL A 614 20.42 3.32 22.07
C VAL A 614 21.19 4.39 22.79
N TYR A 615 22.50 4.44 22.60
CA TYR A 615 23.37 5.44 23.21
C TYR A 615 23.79 6.50 22.20
N LYS A 616 23.76 7.75 22.63
CA LYS A 616 24.20 8.92 21.86
C LYS A 616 25.30 9.67 22.59
N CYS A 617 26.36 10.06 21.89
CA CYS A 617 27.38 10.97 22.41
C CYS A 617 26.83 12.41 22.47
N THR A 618 26.92 13.05 23.65
CA THR A 618 26.51 14.44 23.87
C THR A 618 27.74 15.35 24.09
#